data_79a2a48d806fdc6607574d37ffc0683f
#
_entry.id   79a2a48d806fdc6607574d37ffc0683f
#
_cell.length_a   1.000
_cell.length_b   1.000
_cell.length_c   1.000
_cell.angle_alpha   90.00
_cell.angle_beta   90.00
_cell.angle_gamma   90.00
#
_symmetry.space_group_name_H-M   'P 1'
#
loop_
_entity.id
_entity.type
_entity.pdbx_description
1 polymer ?
#
loop_
_entity_poly.entity_id
_entity_poly.type
_entity_poly.pdbx_seq_one_letter_code
_entity_poly.pdbx_strand_id
1 'polypeptide(L)'
;MSEAAAQLDLVEEANFPIKEPEPDSLVRALQGETFLLDHCRVYALAEYVQVSELKVLAASKFRAEAKKHWNHPDFFEAIQEVYRTSARNDRLLRDVVVDTIMERKELLGRHEYQEIISQLDLSFDLLMAMCKEQVFV
;
A
#
# COMPACT_ATOMS: atom_id res chain seq x y z
N MET A 1 -9.73 -44.18 10.29
CA MET A 1 -9.46 -43.81 9.87
C MET A 1 -8.76 -43.00 9.87
N SER A 2 -8.20 -43.06 10.16
CA SER A 2 -7.27 -42.30 9.93
C SER A 2 -7.41 -41.52 8.83
N GLU A 3 -8.09 -41.90 7.99
CA GLU A 3 -8.12 -41.16 6.94
C GLU A 3 -8.73 -39.94 7.19
N ALA A 4 -9.45 -39.79 8.15
CA ALA A 4 -10.02 -38.52 8.39
C ALA A 4 -8.99 -37.51 8.58
N ALA A 5 -7.98 -37.86 9.29
CA ALA A 5 -6.96 -36.89 9.48
C ALA A 5 -6.28 -36.58 8.23
N ALA A 6 -6.06 -37.57 7.48
CA ALA A 6 -5.39 -37.34 6.26
C ALA A 6 -6.22 -36.45 5.44
N GLN A 7 -7.50 -36.59 5.52
CA GLN A 7 -8.20 -35.76 4.73
C GLN A 7 -8.23 -34.39 5.16
N LEU A 8 -8.16 -34.15 6.40
CA LEU A 8 -8.05 -32.86 6.82
C LEU A 8 -6.92 -32.17 6.24
N ASP A 9 -5.78 -32.77 6.29
CA ASP A 9 -4.62 -32.20 5.75
C ASP A 9 -4.80 -31.93 4.32
N LEU A 10 -5.38 -32.83 3.63
CA LEU A 10 -5.51 -32.63 2.24
C LEU A 10 -6.41 -31.50 1.93
N VAL A 11 -7.42 -31.33 2.71
CA VAL A 11 -8.33 -30.29 2.43
C VAL A 11 -7.69 -28.97 2.60
N GLU A 12 -6.89 -28.82 3.60
CA GLU A 12 -6.26 -27.57 3.76
C GLU A 12 -5.35 -27.27 2.66
N GLU A 13 -4.63 -28.26 2.21
CA GLU A 13 -3.75 -28.01 1.13
C GLU A 13 -4.48 -27.66 -0.10
N ALA A 14 -5.60 -28.25 -0.31
CA ALA A 14 -6.34 -27.93 -1.48
C ALA A 14 -6.85 -26.52 -1.43
N ASN A 15 -7.21 -26.06 -0.26
CA ASN A 15 -7.70 -24.71 -0.18
C ASN A 15 -6.63 -23.68 -0.31
N PHE A 16 -5.39 -24.03 -0.07
CA PHE A 16 -4.31 -23.10 -0.19
C PHE A 16 -3.26 -23.66 -1.08
N PRO A 17 -3.58 -23.83 -2.35
CA PRO A 17 -2.63 -24.46 -3.24
C PRO A 17 -1.41 -23.60 -3.38
N ILE A 18 -0.30 -24.27 -3.50
CA ILE A 18 0.94 -23.57 -3.71
C ILE A 18 1.04 -23.31 -5.19
N LYS A 19 1.10 -22.06 -5.55
CA LYS A 19 1.26 -21.70 -6.92
C LYS A 19 2.67 -21.30 -7.16
N GLU A 20 3.14 -21.55 -8.35
CA GLU A 20 4.45 -21.07 -8.69
C GLU A 20 4.41 -19.59 -8.79
N PRO A 21 5.42 -18.89 -8.34
CA PRO A 21 5.41 -17.44 -8.38
C PRO A 21 5.42 -16.96 -9.80
N GLU A 22 4.74 -15.87 -10.04
CA GLU A 22 4.78 -15.25 -11.33
C GLU A 22 6.11 -14.54 -11.50
N PRO A 23 6.50 -14.26 -12.74
CA PRO A 23 7.78 -13.56 -12.95
C PRO A 23 7.87 -12.26 -12.20
N ASP A 24 6.77 -11.51 -12.09
CA ASP A 24 6.81 -10.27 -11.35
C ASP A 24 7.09 -10.50 -9.88
N SER A 25 6.56 -11.58 -9.32
CA SER A 25 6.82 -11.89 -7.93
C SER A 25 8.28 -12.24 -7.70
N LEU A 26 8.89 -12.91 -8.66
CA LEU A 26 10.30 -13.23 -8.52
C LEU A 26 11.16 -11.97 -8.57
N VAL A 27 10.80 -11.04 -9.45
CA VAL A 27 11.53 -9.79 -9.52
C VAL A 27 11.41 -9.05 -8.21
N ARG A 28 10.23 -9.01 -7.62
CA ARG A 28 10.05 -8.35 -6.34
C ARG A 28 10.87 -9.01 -5.26
N ALA A 29 10.94 -10.34 -5.27
CA ALA A 29 11.72 -11.04 -4.27
C ALA A 29 13.18 -10.68 -4.39
N LEU A 30 13.67 -10.53 -5.62
CA LEU A 30 15.06 -10.16 -5.82
C LEU A 30 15.31 -8.72 -5.40
N GLN A 31 14.30 -7.86 -5.43
CA GLN A 31 14.45 -6.49 -5.00
C GLN A 31 14.26 -6.33 -3.50
N GLY A 32 13.92 -7.41 -2.81
CA GLY A 32 13.60 -7.35 -1.40
C GLY A 32 12.11 -7.14 -1.20
N GLU A 33 11.55 -7.82 -0.23
CA GLU A 33 10.12 -7.70 0.03
C GLU A 33 9.83 -6.48 0.85
N THR A 34 8.67 -5.89 0.62
CA THR A 34 8.18 -4.82 1.45
C THR A 34 6.87 -5.24 2.08
N PHE A 35 6.46 -4.53 3.10
CA PHE A 35 5.18 -4.78 3.74
C PHE A 35 4.19 -3.67 3.44
N LEU A 36 4.46 -2.88 2.39
CA LEU A 36 3.60 -1.74 2.08
C LEU A 36 2.15 -2.14 1.84
N LEU A 37 1.93 -3.13 0.99
CA LEU A 37 0.56 -3.55 0.71
C LEU A 37 -0.09 -4.23 1.89
N ASP A 38 0.70 -4.96 2.68
CA ASP A 38 0.17 -5.60 3.87
C ASP A 38 -0.36 -4.58 4.86
N HIS A 39 0.38 -3.49 5.06
CA HIS A 39 -0.06 -2.46 5.99
C HIS A 39 -1.32 -1.74 5.46
N CYS A 40 -1.42 -1.56 4.15
CA CYS A 40 -2.63 -1.00 3.57
C CYS A 40 -3.84 -1.89 3.84
N ARG A 41 -3.66 -3.19 3.70
CA ARG A 41 -4.76 -4.12 3.90
C ARG A 41 -5.18 -4.22 5.35
N VAL A 42 -4.20 -4.20 6.25
CA VAL A 42 -4.51 -4.18 7.67
C VAL A 42 -5.26 -2.89 8.03
N TYR A 43 -4.84 -1.78 7.44
CA TYR A 43 -5.50 -0.51 7.68
C TYR A 43 -6.97 -0.57 7.24
N ALA A 44 -7.21 -1.10 6.04
CA ALA A 44 -8.57 -1.20 5.54
C ALA A 44 -9.42 -2.13 6.39
N LEU A 45 -8.84 -3.23 6.87
CA LEU A 45 -9.56 -4.13 7.73
C LEU A 45 -9.87 -3.47 9.06
N ALA A 46 -8.91 -2.72 9.62
CA ALA A 46 -9.11 -2.03 10.87
C ALA A 46 -10.25 -1.02 10.77
N GLU A 47 -10.35 -0.37 9.61
CA GLU A 47 -11.45 0.56 9.39
C GLU A 47 -12.78 -0.19 9.31
N TYR A 48 -12.77 -1.32 8.63
CA TYR A 48 -13.99 -2.10 8.47
C TYR A 48 -14.49 -2.62 9.81
N VAL A 49 -13.60 -3.12 10.67
CA VAL A 49 -14.01 -3.64 11.98
C VAL A 49 -13.99 -2.57 13.07
N GLN A 50 -13.62 -1.36 12.72
CA GLN A 50 -13.65 -0.21 13.62
C GLN A 50 -12.74 -0.35 14.84
N VAL A 51 -11.52 -0.79 14.60
CA VAL A 51 -10.49 -0.88 15.65
C VAL A 51 -9.50 0.26 15.41
N SER A 52 -9.70 1.38 16.10
CA SER A 52 -8.92 2.59 15.84
C SER A 52 -7.44 2.43 16.13
N GLU A 53 -7.09 1.71 17.18
CA GLU A 53 -5.69 1.56 17.50
C GLU A 53 -4.95 0.77 16.46
N LEU A 54 -5.60 -0.24 15.88
CA LEU A 54 -4.98 -1.03 14.82
C LEU A 54 -4.83 -0.17 13.57
N LYS A 55 -5.80 0.69 13.30
CA LYS A 55 -5.76 1.58 12.17
C LYS A 55 -4.56 2.53 12.27
N VAL A 56 -4.35 3.13 13.42
CA VAL A 56 -3.25 4.05 13.64
C VAL A 56 -1.91 3.32 13.56
N LEU A 57 -1.85 2.11 14.11
CA LEU A 57 -0.63 1.34 14.06
C LEU A 57 -0.27 0.97 12.62
N ALA A 58 -1.27 0.55 11.84
CA ALA A 58 -1.01 0.21 10.45
C ALA A 58 -0.52 1.42 9.68
N ALA A 59 -1.09 2.60 9.93
CA ALA A 59 -0.65 3.81 9.26
C ALA A 59 0.79 4.16 9.63
N SER A 60 1.14 3.99 10.90
CA SER A 60 2.49 4.27 11.35
C SER A 60 3.50 3.34 10.69
N LYS A 61 3.15 2.06 10.58
CA LYS A 61 4.03 1.11 9.94
C LYS A 61 4.13 1.35 8.45
N PHE A 62 3.04 1.76 7.83
CA PHE A 62 3.05 2.10 6.41
C PHE A 62 3.99 3.29 6.17
N ARG A 63 3.95 4.29 7.04
CA ARG A 63 4.83 5.44 6.89
C ARG A 63 6.30 5.03 6.98
N ALA A 64 6.64 4.17 7.93
CA ALA A 64 8.02 3.73 8.08
C ALA A 64 8.48 2.93 6.86
N GLU A 65 7.60 2.08 6.32
CA GLU A 65 7.95 1.31 5.14
C GLU A 65 8.10 2.21 3.92
N ALA A 66 7.23 3.20 3.77
CA ALA A 66 7.30 4.10 2.62
C ALA A 66 8.60 4.90 2.61
N LYS A 67 9.09 5.29 3.78
CA LYS A 67 10.36 5.98 3.83
C LYS A 67 11.51 5.14 3.32
N LYS A 68 11.47 3.84 3.57
CA LYS A 68 12.54 2.97 3.12
C LYS A 68 12.35 2.52 1.68
N HIS A 69 11.11 2.35 1.24
CA HIS A 69 10.85 1.68 -0.02
C HIS A 69 10.06 2.54 -1.01
N TRP A 70 10.23 3.86 -0.94
CA TRP A 70 9.50 4.75 -1.84
C TRP A 70 9.82 4.49 -3.31
N ASN A 71 11.00 3.94 -3.60
CA ASN A 71 11.41 3.68 -4.96
C ASN A 71 11.10 2.25 -5.41
N HIS A 72 10.47 1.46 -4.56
CA HIS A 72 10.14 0.08 -4.88
C HIS A 72 8.80 0.04 -5.64
N PRO A 73 8.63 -0.90 -6.56
CA PRO A 73 7.35 -1.00 -7.28
C PRO A 73 6.14 -1.16 -6.37
N ASP A 74 6.33 -1.73 -5.17
CA ASP A 74 5.22 -1.90 -4.25
C ASP A 74 4.66 -0.56 -3.79
N PHE A 75 5.47 0.49 -3.75
CA PHE A 75 4.94 1.79 -3.35
C PHE A 75 3.96 2.31 -4.39
N PHE A 76 4.28 2.10 -5.66
CA PHE A 76 3.37 2.49 -6.73
C PHE A 76 2.03 1.76 -6.60
N GLU A 77 2.07 0.47 -6.32
CA GLU A 77 0.84 -0.31 -6.13
C GLU A 77 0.12 0.11 -4.88
N ALA A 78 0.85 0.41 -3.82
CA ALA A 78 0.25 0.82 -2.56
C ALA A 78 -0.50 2.14 -2.71
N ILE A 79 0.00 3.07 -3.51
CA ILE A 79 -0.71 4.32 -3.75
C ILE A 79 -2.10 4.05 -4.31
N GLN A 80 -2.17 3.16 -5.29
CA GLN A 80 -3.46 2.83 -5.89
C GLN A 80 -4.37 2.17 -4.87
N GLU A 81 -3.81 1.29 -4.05
CA GLU A 81 -4.61 0.61 -3.05
C GLU A 81 -5.15 1.60 -2.01
N VAL A 82 -4.32 2.53 -1.58
CA VAL A 82 -4.73 3.53 -0.60
C VAL A 82 -5.91 4.33 -1.13
N TYR A 83 -5.81 4.80 -2.36
CA TYR A 83 -6.86 5.67 -2.90
C TYR A 83 -8.10 4.89 -3.31
N ARG A 84 -7.96 3.59 -3.55
CA ARG A 84 -9.11 2.78 -3.89
C ARG A 84 -9.91 2.39 -2.65
N THR A 85 -9.24 2.22 -1.51
CA THR A 85 -9.88 1.65 -0.33
C THR A 85 -10.18 2.66 0.77
N SER A 86 -9.73 3.90 0.65
CA SER A 86 -9.99 4.88 1.71
C SER A 86 -10.91 5.97 1.20
N ALA A 87 -11.68 6.54 2.12
CA ALA A 87 -12.55 7.66 1.79
C ALA A 87 -11.74 8.94 1.69
N ARG A 88 -12.30 9.94 1.01
CA ARG A 88 -11.58 11.18 0.79
C ARG A 88 -11.19 11.86 2.10
N ASN A 89 -12.02 11.77 3.12
CA ASN A 89 -11.73 12.40 4.39
C ASN A 89 -10.90 11.52 5.32
N ASP A 90 -10.55 10.31 4.90
CA ASP A 90 -9.71 9.42 5.70
C ASP A 90 -8.28 9.69 5.30
N ARG A 91 -7.59 10.49 6.08
CA ARG A 91 -6.31 11.07 5.66
C ARG A 91 -5.06 10.33 6.10
N LEU A 92 -5.16 9.35 6.98
CA LEU A 92 -3.94 8.80 7.58
C LEU A 92 -3.01 8.19 6.53
N LEU A 93 -3.52 7.33 5.65
CA LEU A 93 -2.65 6.76 4.62
C LEU A 93 -2.46 7.71 3.46
N ARG A 94 -3.49 8.47 3.10
CA ARG A 94 -3.37 9.40 1.98
C ARG A 94 -2.31 10.44 2.27
N ASP A 95 -2.22 10.90 3.51
CA ASP A 95 -1.21 11.88 3.86
C ASP A 95 0.19 11.29 3.80
N VAL A 96 0.37 10.00 4.12
CA VAL A 96 1.67 9.37 3.98
C VAL A 96 2.09 9.35 2.51
N VAL A 97 1.17 9.04 1.61
CA VAL A 97 1.46 9.02 0.19
C VAL A 97 1.87 10.42 -0.27
N VAL A 98 1.10 11.42 0.11
CA VAL A 98 1.38 12.79 -0.29
C VAL A 98 2.73 13.24 0.25
N ASP A 99 2.98 13.00 1.53
CA ASP A 99 4.24 13.41 2.15
C ASP A 99 5.42 12.74 1.48
N THR A 100 5.30 11.46 1.15
CA THR A 100 6.40 10.74 0.52
C THR A 100 6.68 11.28 -0.87
N ILE A 101 5.66 11.57 -1.65
CA ILE A 101 5.86 12.12 -2.97
C ILE A 101 6.44 13.53 -2.90
N MET A 102 5.99 14.33 -1.92
CA MET A 102 6.54 15.66 -1.76
C MET A 102 8.01 15.64 -1.35
N GLU A 103 8.42 14.63 -0.61
CA GLU A 103 9.82 14.47 -0.26
C GLU A 103 10.64 13.91 -1.40
N ARG A 104 10.01 13.17 -2.31
CA ARG A 104 10.69 12.52 -3.42
C ARG A 104 10.05 12.97 -4.72
N LYS A 105 10.18 14.26 -5.02
CA LYS A 105 9.51 14.85 -6.17
C LYS A 105 9.99 14.27 -7.50
N GLU A 106 11.13 13.59 -7.51
CA GLU A 106 11.57 12.92 -8.71
C GLU A 106 10.57 11.85 -9.18
N LEU A 107 9.70 11.37 -8.29
CA LEU A 107 8.67 10.43 -8.71
C LEU A 107 7.70 11.07 -9.70
N LEU A 108 7.52 12.38 -9.61
CA LEU A 108 6.59 13.07 -10.49
C LEU A 108 7.08 13.10 -11.94
N GLY A 109 8.35 12.79 -12.16
CA GLY A 109 8.88 12.71 -13.51
C GLY A 109 8.66 11.38 -14.19
N ARG A 110 8.14 10.38 -13.46
CA ARG A 110 7.92 9.08 -14.04
C ARG A 110 6.54 9.00 -14.68
N HIS A 111 6.49 8.44 -15.87
CA HIS A 111 5.26 8.40 -16.64
C HIS A 111 4.15 7.63 -15.91
N GLU A 112 4.49 6.52 -15.31
CA GLU A 112 3.48 5.72 -14.62
C GLU A 112 2.89 6.47 -13.43
N TYR A 113 3.71 7.28 -12.75
CA TYR A 113 3.20 8.08 -11.65
C TYR A 113 2.30 9.20 -12.16
N GLN A 114 2.67 9.80 -13.28
CA GLN A 114 1.84 10.87 -13.84
C GLN A 114 0.48 10.33 -14.22
N GLU A 115 0.44 9.13 -14.74
CA GLU A 115 -0.83 8.54 -15.12
C GLU A 115 -1.74 8.28 -13.93
N ILE A 116 -1.24 7.65 -12.88
CA ILE A 116 -2.12 7.38 -11.76
C ILE A 116 -2.49 8.64 -11.01
N ILE A 117 -1.60 9.62 -10.96
CA ILE A 117 -1.92 10.87 -10.30
C ILE A 117 -3.09 11.55 -11.01
N SER A 118 -3.12 11.48 -12.33
CA SER A 118 -4.21 12.12 -13.06
C SER A 118 -5.54 11.40 -12.89
N GLN A 119 -5.51 10.13 -12.49
CA GLN A 119 -6.72 9.33 -12.35
C GLN A 119 -7.27 9.30 -10.94
N LEU A 120 -6.51 9.75 -9.95
CA LEU A 120 -6.90 9.66 -8.56
C LEU A 120 -7.09 11.04 -7.97
N ASP A 121 -7.73 11.07 -6.80
CA ASP A 121 -7.83 12.32 -6.05
C ASP A 121 -6.46 12.79 -5.58
N LEU A 122 -5.43 12.01 -5.83
CA LEU A 122 -4.08 12.33 -5.46
C LEU A 122 -3.61 13.64 -6.09
N SER A 123 -4.07 13.95 -7.30
CA SER A 123 -3.68 15.22 -7.93
C SER A 123 -4.14 16.41 -7.11
N PHE A 124 -5.35 16.37 -6.60
CA PHE A 124 -5.86 17.44 -5.77
C PHE A 124 -5.08 17.51 -4.45
N ASP A 125 -4.81 16.36 -3.85
CA ASP A 125 -4.08 16.32 -2.60
C ASP A 125 -2.68 16.88 -2.76
N LEU A 126 -2.01 16.58 -3.87
CA LEU A 126 -0.68 17.09 -4.13
C LEU A 126 -0.73 18.60 -4.38
N LEU A 127 -1.73 19.05 -5.11
CA LEU A 127 -1.88 20.48 -5.36
C LEU A 127 -2.04 21.23 -4.05
N MET A 128 -2.87 20.72 -3.16
CA MET A 128 -3.09 21.39 -1.89
C MET A 128 -1.83 21.37 -1.02
N ALA A 129 -1.06 20.29 -1.09
CA ALA A 129 0.19 20.21 -0.34
C ALA A 129 1.19 21.24 -0.85
N MET A 130 1.26 21.40 -2.17
CA MET A 130 2.15 22.38 -2.75
C MET A 130 1.73 23.81 -2.41
N CYS A 131 0.42 24.05 -2.34
CA CYS A 131 -0.06 25.34 -1.94
C CYS A 131 0.30 25.67 -0.49
N LYS A 132 0.27 24.66 0.36
CA LYS A 132 0.66 24.88 1.74
C LYS A 132 2.14 25.23 1.85
N GLU A 133 2.98 24.61 1.06
CA GLU A 133 4.38 24.96 1.07
C GLU A 133 4.58 26.40 0.66
N GLN A 134 3.85 26.85 -0.34
CA GLN A 134 3.98 28.21 -0.79
C GLN A 134 3.56 29.21 0.27
N VAL A 135 2.58 28.88 1.05
CA VAL A 135 2.07 29.81 2.06
C VAL A 135 3.11 30.16 3.08
N PHE A 136 4.05 29.27 3.33
CA PHE A 136 5.06 29.50 4.35
C PHE A 136 6.40 29.93 3.80
N VAL A 137 6.48 30.28 2.56
CA VAL A 137 7.72 30.75 1.95
C VAL A 137 7.88 32.29 1.99
#